data_f9e2d94197e06a8734f02d6bc2261d2e
#
_entry.id   f9e2d94197e06a8734f02d6bc2261d2e
#
_cell.length_a   1.000
_cell.length_b   1.000
_cell.length_c   1.000
_cell.angle_alpha   90.00
_cell.angle_beta   90.00
_cell.angle_gamma   90.00
#
_symmetry.space_group_name_H-M   'P 1'
#
loop_
_entity.id
_entity.type
_entity.pdbx_description
1 polymer ?
#
loop_
_entity_poly.entity_id
_entity_poly.type
_entity_poly.pdbx_seq_one_letter_code
_entity_poly.pdbx_strand_id
1 'polypeptide(L)'
;KVNGNVDKIVTCKILKIEKHPNADKLSVTQVDAGKYGTLQIVTNAKNIYEGAIVPVAVDGATLASGDRIFNGKIRDVESFGMFCSGEELGINDDWYEGAGKNEVLIFKEDFPLGEEVKKLLDSEYVMFDINVTANRPDCQSIYGLAREVAAVLDKPIKSPDFSYTTDASVS
;
A
#
# COMPACT_ATOMS: atom_id res chain seq x y z
N LYS A 1 6.38 10.69 -8.29
CA LYS A 1 6.16 9.23 -8.27
C LYS A 1 5.68 8.87 -6.87
N VAL A 2 4.40 8.69 -6.71
CA VAL A 2 3.87 8.06 -5.50
C VAL A 2 4.15 6.56 -5.65
N ASN A 3 4.94 5.99 -4.73
CA ASN A 3 5.12 4.55 -4.51
C ASN A 3 5.72 3.65 -5.63
N GLY A 4 6.55 4.18 -6.50
CA GLY A 4 7.08 3.41 -7.64
C GLY A 4 8.02 2.24 -7.31
N ASN A 5 8.45 2.05 -6.06
CA ASN A 5 9.51 1.08 -5.73
C ASN A 5 9.12 0.05 -4.66
N VAL A 6 7.93 0.14 -4.08
CA VAL A 6 7.48 -0.83 -3.05
C VAL A 6 7.21 -2.18 -3.71
N ASP A 7 7.85 -3.22 -3.19
CA ASP A 7 7.71 -4.58 -3.70
C ASP A 7 7.77 -5.60 -2.56
N LYS A 8 7.05 -6.72 -2.70
CA LYS A 8 7.00 -7.82 -1.73
C LYS A 8 6.60 -7.39 -0.31
N ILE A 9 5.74 -6.38 -0.18
CA ILE A 9 5.07 -6.09 1.08
C ILE A 9 3.67 -6.68 0.99
N VAL A 10 3.35 -7.59 1.92
CA VAL A 10 2.12 -8.37 1.89
C VAL A 10 1.31 -8.20 3.17
N THR A 11 0.03 -8.47 3.07
CA THR A 11 -0.86 -8.49 4.24
C THR A 11 -0.62 -9.72 5.09
N CYS A 12 -0.59 -9.56 6.39
CA CYS A 12 -0.56 -10.66 7.33
C CYS A 12 -1.46 -10.40 8.54
N LYS A 13 -1.87 -11.46 9.22
CA LYS A 13 -2.64 -11.41 10.45
C LYS A 13 -1.77 -11.82 11.63
N ILE A 14 -1.75 -11.04 12.68
CA ILE A 14 -1.01 -11.35 13.89
C ILE A 14 -1.76 -12.44 14.65
N LEU A 15 -1.13 -13.59 14.84
CA LEU A 15 -1.69 -14.74 15.54
C LEU A 15 -1.35 -14.71 17.02
N LYS A 16 -0.09 -14.35 17.37
CA LYS A 16 0.42 -14.38 18.74
C LYS A 16 1.49 -13.33 18.94
N ILE A 17 1.53 -12.76 20.15
CA ILE A 17 2.54 -11.78 20.56
C ILE A 17 3.17 -12.25 21.86
N GLU A 18 4.48 -12.41 21.88
CA GLU A 18 5.27 -12.81 23.05
C GLU A 18 6.37 -11.79 23.33
N LYS A 19 6.80 -11.70 24.58
CA LYS A 19 7.97 -10.86 24.92
C LYS A 19 9.24 -11.50 24.39
N HIS A 20 10.15 -10.65 23.91
CA HIS A 20 11.46 -11.10 23.47
C HIS A 20 12.29 -11.58 24.67
N PRO A 21 12.95 -12.77 24.62
CA PRO A 21 13.66 -13.33 25.76
C PRO A 21 14.86 -12.49 26.23
N ASN A 22 15.50 -11.76 25.30
CA ASN A 22 16.74 -11.02 25.57
C ASN A 22 16.58 -9.50 25.42
N ALA A 23 15.35 -8.97 25.33
CA ALA A 23 15.13 -7.53 25.12
C ALA A 23 13.74 -7.07 25.57
N ASP A 24 13.69 -6.26 26.65
CA ASP A 24 12.43 -5.77 27.26
C ASP A 24 11.58 -4.89 26.33
N LYS A 25 12.17 -4.29 25.31
CA LYS A 25 11.48 -3.38 24.37
C LYS A 25 11.04 -4.06 23.08
N LEU A 26 11.36 -5.34 22.90
CA LEU A 26 11.03 -6.09 21.69
C LEU A 26 9.95 -7.12 21.98
N SER A 27 9.16 -7.41 20.98
CA SER A 27 8.20 -8.50 20.95
C SER A 27 8.52 -9.45 19.81
N VAL A 28 8.28 -10.73 20.03
CA VAL A 28 8.32 -11.78 19.01
C VAL A 28 6.90 -12.10 18.65
N THR A 29 6.55 -11.98 17.37
CA THR A 29 5.21 -12.23 16.89
C THR A 29 5.19 -13.40 15.93
N GLN A 30 4.10 -14.19 15.96
CA GLN A 30 3.77 -15.18 14.93
C GLN A 30 2.64 -14.60 14.10
N VAL A 31 2.84 -14.59 12.78
CA VAL A 31 1.86 -14.01 11.84
C VAL A 31 1.52 -15.00 10.74
N ASP A 32 0.27 -15.00 10.33
CA ASP A 32 -0.17 -15.70 9.12
C ASP A 32 -0.06 -14.75 7.92
N ALA A 33 0.81 -15.06 6.99
CA ALA A 33 1.03 -14.31 5.76
C ALA A 33 0.46 -15.06 4.52
N GLY A 34 -0.61 -15.82 4.70
CA GLY A 34 -1.30 -16.53 3.62
C GLY A 34 -0.38 -17.48 2.86
N LYS A 35 -0.18 -17.22 1.57
CA LYS A 35 0.70 -18.06 0.71
C LYS A 35 2.17 -18.12 1.15
N TYR A 36 2.63 -17.22 2.00
CA TYR A 36 3.98 -17.23 2.59
C TYR A 36 4.06 -18.05 3.89
N GLY A 37 2.92 -18.59 4.34
CA GLY A 37 2.83 -19.39 5.56
C GLY A 37 2.91 -18.55 6.85
N THR A 38 3.23 -19.23 7.94
CA THR A 38 3.42 -18.57 9.23
C THR A 38 4.86 -18.05 9.36
N LEU A 39 4.98 -16.76 9.63
CA LEU A 39 6.26 -16.08 9.79
C LEU A 39 6.46 -15.61 11.24
N GLN A 40 7.71 -15.65 11.69
CA GLN A 40 8.11 -15.04 12.96
C GLN A 40 8.69 -13.66 12.67
N ILE A 41 8.15 -12.63 13.31
CA ILE A 41 8.60 -11.24 13.17
C ILE A 41 8.98 -10.70 14.54
N VAL A 42 10.18 -10.13 14.65
CA VAL A 42 10.63 -9.41 15.84
C VAL A 42 10.40 -7.92 15.62
N THR A 43 9.73 -7.25 16.57
CA THR A 43 9.35 -5.85 16.43
C THR A 43 9.44 -5.10 17.77
N ASN A 44 9.62 -3.78 17.70
CA ASN A 44 9.51 -2.86 18.81
C ASN A 44 8.17 -2.10 18.84
N ALA A 45 7.27 -2.40 17.91
CA ALA A 45 5.97 -1.75 17.81
C ALA A 45 5.11 -2.03 19.06
N LYS A 46 4.42 -1.00 19.53
CA LYS A 46 3.56 -1.07 20.72
C LYS A 46 2.07 -1.03 20.39
N ASN A 47 1.75 -0.62 19.19
CA ASN A 47 0.36 -0.47 18.72
C ASN A 47 -0.24 -1.76 18.16
N ILE A 48 0.52 -2.85 18.12
CA ILE A 48 0.07 -4.15 17.59
C ILE A 48 -0.74 -4.95 18.62
N TYR A 49 -1.69 -5.74 18.11
CA TYR A 49 -2.49 -6.66 18.92
C TYR A 49 -2.81 -7.95 18.13
N GLU A 50 -3.13 -9.01 18.85
CA GLU A 50 -3.51 -10.29 18.23
C GLU A 50 -4.82 -10.14 17.44
N GLY A 51 -4.83 -10.64 16.20
CA GLY A 51 -5.92 -10.50 15.27
C GLY A 51 -5.80 -9.29 14.31
N ALA A 52 -4.88 -8.36 14.56
CA ALA A 52 -4.66 -7.22 13.66
C ALA A 52 -4.14 -7.68 12.30
N ILE A 53 -4.65 -7.04 11.23
CA ILE A 53 -4.12 -7.19 9.88
C ILE A 53 -3.16 -6.03 9.62
N VAL A 54 -1.92 -6.38 9.26
CA VAL A 54 -0.82 -5.43 9.11
C VAL A 54 0.02 -5.74 7.88
N PRO A 55 0.72 -4.76 7.30
CA PRO A 55 1.68 -5.00 6.23
C PRO A 55 2.99 -5.57 6.77
N VAL A 56 3.50 -6.61 6.12
CA VAL A 56 4.81 -7.20 6.39
C VAL A 56 5.69 -7.19 5.15
N ALA A 57 6.88 -6.64 5.26
CA ALA A 57 7.94 -6.77 4.28
C ALA A 57 8.59 -8.14 4.45
N VAL A 58 8.42 -9.02 3.46
CA VAL A 58 9.04 -10.35 3.45
C VAL A 58 10.45 -10.30 2.86
N ASP A 59 11.15 -11.43 2.87
CA ASP A 59 12.54 -11.51 2.37
C ASP A 59 12.70 -10.97 0.94
N GLY A 60 13.63 -10.04 0.77
CA GLY A 60 13.89 -9.33 -0.48
C GLY A 60 12.88 -8.23 -0.82
N ALA A 61 12.00 -7.84 0.11
CA ALA A 61 11.08 -6.72 -0.07
C ALA A 61 11.83 -5.40 -0.21
N THR A 62 11.24 -4.47 -0.96
CA THR A 62 11.76 -3.11 -1.14
C THR A 62 10.76 -2.11 -0.56
N LEU A 63 11.24 -1.23 0.31
CA LEU A 63 10.47 -0.15 0.93
C LEU A 63 10.37 1.08 0.00
N ALA A 64 9.50 2.01 0.33
CA ALA A 64 9.36 3.27 -0.41
C ALA A 64 10.65 4.12 -0.42
N SER A 65 11.49 4.00 0.61
CA SER A 65 12.83 4.60 0.67
C SER A 65 13.82 4.01 -0.34
N GLY A 66 13.55 2.80 -0.85
CA GLY A 66 14.46 2.00 -1.66
C GLY A 66 15.27 0.98 -0.86
N ASP A 67 15.13 0.97 0.46
CA ASP A 67 15.82 0.00 1.32
C ASP A 67 15.25 -1.41 1.10
N ARG A 68 16.13 -2.41 1.21
CA ARG A 68 15.75 -3.81 1.07
C ARG A 68 15.73 -4.51 2.42
N ILE A 69 14.70 -5.29 2.63
CA ILE A 69 14.50 -6.10 3.84
C ILE A 69 14.91 -7.53 3.56
N PHE A 70 15.70 -8.08 4.46
CA PHE A 70 16.14 -9.47 4.43
C PHE A 70 15.86 -10.16 5.75
N ASN A 71 15.73 -11.48 5.70
CA ASN A 71 15.69 -12.30 6.90
C ASN A 71 16.94 -12.10 7.74
N GLY A 72 16.77 -12.02 9.04
CA GLY A 72 17.90 -11.77 9.94
C GLY A 72 17.62 -12.21 11.37
N LYS A 73 18.61 -11.97 12.22
CA LYS A 73 18.49 -12.20 13.67
C LYS A 73 18.54 -10.89 14.41
N ILE A 74 17.55 -10.69 15.26
CA ILE A 74 17.48 -9.52 16.15
C ILE A 74 17.65 -10.05 17.58
N ARG A 75 18.78 -9.72 18.20
CA ARG A 75 19.16 -10.20 19.55
C ARG A 75 18.99 -11.71 19.72
N ASP A 76 19.59 -12.46 18.79
CA ASP A 76 19.62 -13.93 18.73
C ASP A 76 18.29 -14.60 18.37
N VAL A 77 17.21 -13.85 18.15
CA VAL A 77 15.92 -14.37 17.68
C VAL A 77 15.76 -14.10 16.18
N GLU A 78 15.38 -15.12 15.43
CA GLU A 78 15.16 -15.01 13.98
C GLU A 78 13.92 -14.16 13.67
N SER A 79 14.06 -13.28 12.67
CA SER A 79 12.96 -12.49 12.11
C SER A 79 12.91 -12.69 10.60
N PHE A 80 11.77 -13.13 10.08
CA PHE A 80 11.56 -13.44 8.67
C PHE A 80 10.86 -12.31 7.93
N GLY A 81 11.13 -11.07 8.34
CA GLY A 81 10.58 -9.86 7.75
C GLY A 81 10.47 -8.72 8.76
N MET A 82 9.76 -7.68 8.35
CA MET A 82 9.55 -6.46 9.13
C MET A 82 8.12 -5.94 8.94
N PHE A 83 7.44 -5.55 10.00
CA PHE A 83 6.19 -4.79 9.90
C PHE A 83 6.46 -3.40 9.35
N CYS A 84 5.55 -2.89 8.53
CA CYS A 84 5.71 -1.60 7.89
C CYS A 84 4.74 -0.55 8.46
N SER A 85 5.23 0.67 8.57
CA SER A 85 4.45 1.89 8.76
C SER A 85 3.94 2.43 7.41
N GLY A 86 3.09 3.46 7.43
CA GLY A 86 2.69 4.16 6.22
C GLY A 86 3.86 4.81 5.49
N GLU A 87 4.85 5.34 6.21
CA GLU A 87 6.05 5.94 5.62
C GLU A 87 6.86 4.91 4.81
N GLU A 88 7.04 3.70 5.33
CA GLU A 88 7.74 2.60 4.65
C GLU A 88 6.99 2.08 3.42
N LEU A 89 5.67 2.28 3.38
CA LEU A 89 4.81 2.04 2.21
C LEU A 89 4.78 3.25 1.26
N GLY A 90 5.27 4.42 1.70
CA GLY A 90 5.21 5.67 0.95
C GLY A 90 3.80 6.24 0.85
N ILE A 91 2.95 6.00 1.84
CA ILE A 91 1.59 6.52 1.95
C ILE A 91 1.43 7.37 3.21
N ASN A 92 0.42 8.24 3.22
CA ASN A 92 0.08 9.12 4.33
C ASN A 92 -1.41 9.03 4.67
N ASP A 93 -1.87 9.85 5.62
CA ASP A 93 -3.27 9.87 6.07
C ASP A 93 -4.28 10.26 4.97
N ASP A 94 -3.85 11.00 3.94
CA ASP A 94 -4.70 11.35 2.80
C ASP A 94 -5.05 10.12 1.95
N TRP A 95 -4.21 9.10 2.00
CA TRP A 95 -4.37 7.84 1.29
C TRP A 95 -5.05 6.77 2.12
N TYR A 96 -4.58 6.63 3.36
CA TYR A 96 -5.12 5.64 4.29
C TYR A 96 -5.02 6.19 5.71
N GLU A 97 -6.14 6.27 6.39
CA GLU A 97 -6.21 6.81 7.75
C GLU A 97 -5.33 6.01 8.71
N GLY A 98 -4.45 6.69 9.42
CA GLY A 98 -3.46 6.12 10.32
C GLY A 98 -2.09 5.87 9.68
N ALA A 99 -1.93 6.08 8.37
CA ALA A 99 -0.65 5.89 7.68
C ALA A 99 0.39 6.97 8.01
N GLY A 100 -0.04 8.17 8.42
CA GLY A 100 0.86 9.25 8.82
C GLY A 100 1.49 9.09 10.21
N LYS A 101 1.12 8.03 10.96
CA LYS A 101 1.71 7.72 12.25
C LYS A 101 3.01 6.95 12.06
N ASN A 102 4.02 7.27 12.85
CA ASN A 102 5.29 6.53 12.88
C ASN A 102 5.15 5.24 13.72
N GLU A 103 4.17 4.43 13.36
CA GLU A 103 3.78 3.17 13.99
C GLU A 103 3.45 2.15 12.90
N VAL A 104 3.34 0.87 13.25
CA VAL A 104 2.89 -0.15 12.30
C VAL A 104 1.49 0.20 11.79
N LEU A 105 1.30 0.19 10.47
CA LEU A 105 0.00 0.42 9.87
C LEU A 105 -0.93 -0.76 10.19
N ILE A 106 -2.10 -0.46 10.75
CA ILE A 106 -3.13 -1.48 10.99
C ILE A 106 -4.26 -1.25 10.01
N PHE A 107 -4.57 -2.25 9.22
CA PHE A 107 -5.68 -2.18 8.28
C PHE A 107 -7.01 -2.30 9.01
N LYS A 108 -7.98 -1.47 8.59
CA LYS A 108 -9.35 -1.47 9.14
C LYS A 108 -10.24 -2.51 8.46
N GLU A 109 -9.89 -2.85 7.23
CA GLU A 109 -10.61 -3.83 6.40
C GLU A 109 -10.00 -5.22 6.54
N ASP A 110 -10.84 -6.23 6.33
CA ASP A 110 -10.43 -7.63 6.24
C ASP A 110 -9.83 -7.92 4.86
N PHE A 111 -8.58 -7.53 4.67
CA PHE A 111 -7.87 -7.85 3.43
C PHE A 111 -7.49 -9.34 3.36
N PRO A 112 -7.47 -9.93 2.15
CA PRO A 112 -6.94 -11.27 1.95
C PRO A 112 -5.48 -11.35 2.40
N LEU A 113 -5.11 -12.42 3.11
CA LEU A 113 -3.76 -12.61 3.63
C LEU A 113 -2.78 -13.04 2.52
N GLY A 114 -1.57 -12.51 2.56
CA GLY A 114 -0.50 -12.81 1.61
C GLY A 114 -0.62 -12.09 0.26
N GLU A 115 -1.55 -11.15 0.12
CA GLU A 115 -1.65 -10.31 -1.06
C GLU A 115 -0.76 -9.06 -0.94
N GLU A 116 -0.27 -8.58 -2.08
CA GLU A 116 0.59 -7.40 -2.13
C GLU A 116 -0.20 -6.14 -1.78
N VAL A 117 0.28 -5.42 -0.77
CA VAL A 117 -0.35 -4.21 -0.24
C VAL A 117 -0.53 -3.13 -1.32
N LYS A 118 0.43 -2.97 -2.24
CA LYS A 118 0.32 -2.01 -3.34
C LYS A 118 -0.89 -2.23 -4.24
N LYS A 119 -1.33 -3.49 -4.43
CA LYS A 119 -2.52 -3.84 -5.21
C LYS A 119 -3.80 -3.54 -4.44
N LEU A 120 -3.80 -3.86 -3.14
CA LEU A 120 -4.97 -3.66 -2.27
C LEU A 120 -5.28 -2.19 -2.02
N LEU A 121 -4.24 -1.36 -1.92
CA LEU A 121 -4.39 0.09 -1.73
C LEU A 121 -4.52 0.87 -3.05
N ASP A 122 -4.72 0.17 -4.18
CA ASP A 122 -4.85 0.77 -5.53
C ASP A 122 -3.73 1.78 -5.83
N SER A 123 -2.51 1.46 -5.38
CA SER A 123 -1.34 2.35 -5.50
C SER A 123 -0.55 2.15 -6.80
N GLU A 124 -1.07 1.35 -7.73
CA GLU A 124 -0.40 1.03 -9.00
C GLU A 124 -0.76 2.00 -10.13
N TYR A 125 -1.18 3.23 -9.86
CA TYR A 125 -1.44 4.19 -10.91
C TYR A 125 -0.28 5.15 -11.16
N VAL A 126 -0.26 5.68 -12.37
CA VAL A 126 0.72 6.68 -12.81
C VAL A 126 0.07 8.06 -12.80
N MET A 127 0.65 8.99 -12.06
CA MET A 127 0.25 10.39 -12.08
C MET A 127 1.01 11.12 -13.20
N PHE A 128 0.28 11.81 -14.06
CA PHE A 128 0.82 12.71 -15.06
C PHE A 128 0.58 14.16 -14.64
N ASP A 129 1.66 14.94 -14.54
CA ASP A 129 1.59 16.39 -14.45
C ASP A 129 1.72 16.94 -15.88
N ILE A 130 0.64 17.57 -16.38
CA ILE A 130 0.55 18.00 -17.78
C ILE A 130 0.36 19.50 -17.85
N ASN A 131 1.35 20.17 -18.41
CA ASN A 131 1.29 21.60 -18.68
C ASN A 131 0.68 21.84 -20.06
N VAL A 132 -0.51 22.44 -20.08
CA VAL A 132 -1.26 22.77 -21.30
C VAL A 132 -0.99 24.22 -21.68
N THR A 133 -0.47 24.42 -22.90
CA THR A 133 -0.21 25.74 -23.45
C THR A 133 -1.51 26.48 -23.82
N ALA A 134 -1.49 27.81 -23.80
CA ALA A 134 -2.69 28.65 -24.00
C ALA A 134 -3.38 28.47 -25.36
N ASN A 135 -2.66 27.97 -26.38
CA ASN A 135 -3.18 27.68 -27.70
C ASN A 135 -3.89 26.33 -27.83
N ARG A 136 -3.95 25.54 -26.73
CA ARG A 136 -4.62 24.23 -26.69
C ARG A 136 -5.67 24.14 -25.56
N PRO A 137 -6.68 25.04 -25.57
CA PRO A 137 -7.72 25.03 -24.55
C PRO A 137 -8.56 23.76 -24.53
N ASP A 138 -8.62 23.03 -25.65
CA ASP A 138 -9.27 21.73 -25.78
C ASP A 138 -8.64 20.66 -24.85
N CYS A 139 -7.33 20.74 -24.60
CA CYS A 139 -6.59 19.83 -23.72
C CYS A 139 -6.72 20.15 -22.22
N GLN A 140 -7.42 21.21 -21.84
CA GLN A 140 -7.69 21.52 -20.43
C GLN A 140 -8.77 20.63 -19.81
N SER A 141 -9.47 19.84 -20.61
CA SER A 141 -10.41 18.82 -20.14
C SER A 141 -9.78 17.43 -20.22
N ILE A 142 -10.20 16.53 -19.32
CA ILE A 142 -9.77 15.12 -19.34
C ILE A 142 -10.09 14.47 -20.67
N TYR A 143 -11.27 14.76 -21.25
CA TYR A 143 -11.69 14.19 -22.54
C TYR A 143 -10.87 14.75 -23.71
N GLY A 144 -10.59 16.04 -23.72
CA GLY A 144 -9.75 16.66 -24.74
C GLY A 144 -8.33 16.08 -24.72
N LEU A 145 -7.75 15.93 -23.52
CA LEU A 145 -6.45 15.29 -23.35
C LEU A 145 -6.47 13.82 -23.80
N ALA A 146 -7.53 13.08 -23.44
CA ALA A 146 -7.67 11.68 -23.85
C ALA A 146 -7.72 11.54 -25.38
N ARG A 147 -8.36 12.48 -26.11
CA ARG A 147 -8.36 12.52 -27.57
C ARG A 147 -6.97 12.69 -28.16
N GLU A 148 -6.16 13.59 -27.60
CA GLU A 148 -4.78 13.79 -28.05
C GLU A 148 -3.92 12.55 -27.81
N VAL A 149 -4.01 11.95 -26.61
CA VAL A 149 -3.28 10.73 -26.30
C VAL A 149 -3.70 9.59 -27.23
N ALA A 150 -5.01 9.44 -27.51
CA ALA A 150 -5.52 8.43 -28.42
C ALA A 150 -4.98 8.63 -29.85
N ALA A 151 -4.95 9.88 -30.33
CA ALA A 151 -4.41 10.21 -31.64
C ALA A 151 -2.90 9.93 -31.76
N VAL A 152 -2.13 10.29 -30.73
CA VAL A 152 -0.66 10.06 -30.72
C VAL A 152 -0.32 8.57 -30.65
N LEU A 153 -1.12 7.79 -29.91
CA LEU A 153 -0.89 6.36 -29.73
C LEU A 153 -1.59 5.48 -30.77
N ASP A 154 -2.30 6.09 -31.71
CA ASP A 154 -3.15 5.39 -32.68
C ASP A 154 -4.10 4.37 -32.01
N LYS A 155 -4.80 4.84 -30.98
CA LYS A 155 -5.74 4.03 -30.20
C LYS A 155 -7.16 4.57 -30.28
N PRO A 156 -8.18 3.70 -30.30
CA PRO A 156 -9.56 4.16 -30.22
C PRO A 156 -9.84 4.83 -28.87
N ILE A 157 -10.64 5.90 -28.89
CA ILE A 157 -11.14 6.54 -27.68
C ILE A 157 -12.55 6.02 -27.39
N LYS A 158 -12.80 5.72 -26.10
CA LYS A 158 -14.15 5.40 -25.63
C LYS A 158 -14.94 6.71 -25.47
N SER A 159 -16.11 6.80 -26.13
CA SER A 159 -17.02 7.93 -25.95
C SER A 159 -17.49 8.00 -24.50
N PRO A 160 -17.60 9.22 -23.92
CA PRO A 160 -18.22 9.39 -22.63
C PRO A 160 -19.67 8.93 -22.65
N ASP A 161 -20.11 8.32 -21.54
CA ASP A 161 -21.51 8.04 -21.33
C ASP A 161 -22.19 9.29 -20.77
N PHE A 162 -23.14 9.84 -21.52
CA PHE A 162 -23.94 10.99 -21.12
C PHE A 162 -25.36 10.59 -20.66
N SER A 163 -25.60 9.29 -20.46
CA SER A 163 -26.89 8.83 -19.94
C SER A 163 -27.10 9.35 -18.52
N TYR A 164 -28.27 9.85 -18.25
CA TYR A 164 -28.70 10.28 -16.91
C TYR A 164 -30.16 9.90 -16.69
N THR A 165 -30.47 9.59 -15.46
CA THR A 165 -31.86 9.42 -15.01
C THR A 165 -32.32 10.70 -14.34
N THR A 166 -33.45 11.23 -14.78
CA THR A 166 -34.10 12.36 -14.09
C THR A 166 -34.93 11.84 -12.93
N ASP A 167 -34.73 12.42 -11.76
CA ASP A 167 -35.64 12.18 -10.66
C ASP A 167 -36.87 13.12 -10.80
N ALA A 168 -37.99 12.51 -11.17
CA ALA A 168 -39.25 13.25 -11.35
C ALA A 168 -39.85 13.82 -10.03
N SER A 169 -39.26 13.48 -8.88
CA SER A 169 -39.69 13.96 -7.58
C SER A 169 -39.14 15.34 -7.20
N VAL A 170 -38.14 15.82 -7.95
CA VAL A 170 -37.52 17.14 -7.76
C VAL A 170 -38.04 18.08 -8.83
N SER A 171 -39.09 18.85 -8.49
CA SER A 171 -39.64 19.92 -9.33
C SER A 171 -39.34 21.31 -8.73
#